data_e96a89b7ab7365d611fd365c43e9dfae
#
_entry.id   e96a89b7ab7365d611fd365c43e9dfae
#
_cell.length_a   1.000
_cell.length_b   1.000
_cell.length_c   1.000
_cell.angle_alpha   90.00
_cell.angle_beta   90.00
_cell.angle_gamma   90.00
#
_symmetry.space_group_name_H-M   'P 1'
#
loop_
_entity.id
_entity.type
_entity.pdbx_description
1 polymer ?
#
loop_
_entity_poly.entity_id
_entity_poly.type
_entity_poly.pdbx_seq_one_letter_code
_entity_poly.pdbx_strand_id
1 'polypeptide(L)'
;MSNKFLTSVCCISMLQLPLAITNSANAEWESSANVGVFSEYRFRGAKQTEDAPAIQGGFDLSHSSGLYLGNWNSNVEFGNTSIEMDFYAGYGFNIGDISIDIGDLYYYYPDNSGQTPNINSNEIYAIASYGAFSAGYHYFTTEWFGVGDDSGTSYMQINFEYPVSESVTISAHAGSSKIEGVNGSDYEDYSVSFGFDMGDGYALGLDFIDNSGDGAVGSAFASGAVVSFSKSF
;
A
#
# COMPACT_ATOMS: atom_id res chain seq x y z
N MET A 1 -31.03 7.59 -1.09
CA MET A 1 -29.87 8.48 -1.06
C MET A 1 -28.68 7.60 -1.39
N SER A 2 -28.10 7.75 -2.57
CA SER A 2 -27.02 6.90 -3.05
C SER A 2 -25.75 7.32 -2.34
N ASN A 3 -25.24 6.50 -1.43
CA ASN A 3 -23.88 6.66 -0.89
C ASN A 3 -22.90 6.36 -2.03
N LYS A 4 -22.48 7.40 -2.72
CA LYS A 4 -21.26 7.32 -3.52
C LYS A 4 -20.10 7.36 -2.51
N PHE A 5 -19.55 6.20 -2.18
CA PHE A 5 -18.25 6.14 -1.52
C PHE A 5 -17.25 6.75 -2.48
N LEU A 6 -16.68 7.90 -2.11
CA LEU A 6 -15.51 8.45 -2.78
C LEU A 6 -14.40 7.42 -2.68
N THR A 7 -13.89 7.03 -3.82
CA THR A 7 -12.62 6.31 -3.93
C THR A 7 -11.52 7.27 -3.48
N SER A 8 -11.16 7.21 -2.21
CA SER A 8 -10.07 8.03 -1.68
C SER A 8 -8.75 7.51 -2.22
N VAL A 9 -8.14 8.29 -3.07
CA VAL A 9 -6.77 8.03 -3.55
C VAL A 9 -5.83 8.57 -2.48
N CYS A 10 -5.61 7.81 -1.42
CA CYS A 10 -4.56 8.12 -0.45
C CYS A 10 -3.30 7.34 -0.82
N CYS A 11 -2.25 8.08 -1.19
CA CYS A 11 -1.03 7.58 -1.83
C CYS A 11 -0.01 6.91 -0.92
N ILE A 12 -0.36 6.34 0.24
CA ILE A 12 0.68 5.85 1.18
C ILE A 12 0.55 4.39 1.60
N SER A 13 -0.47 3.69 1.24
CA SER A 13 -0.50 2.25 1.48
C SER A 13 -0.90 1.51 0.22
N MET A 14 0.02 0.72 -0.30
CA MET A 14 -0.27 -0.34 -1.24
C MET A 14 -1.38 -1.19 -0.65
N LEU A 15 -2.59 -1.18 -1.04
CA LEU A 15 -3.74 -1.93 -0.54
C LEU A 15 -4.64 -1.22 0.49
N GLN A 16 -5.15 -0.07 0.15
CA GLN A 16 -6.48 0.28 0.60
C GLN A 16 -7.42 0.29 -0.61
N LEU A 17 -7.77 -0.89 -1.08
CA LEU A 17 -8.95 -1.05 -1.93
C LEU A 17 -10.15 -0.66 -1.07
N PRO A 18 -10.93 0.37 -1.44
CA PRO A 18 -12.25 0.52 -0.87
C PRO A 18 -13.06 -0.70 -1.35
N LEU A 19 -13.17 -1.70 -0.51
CA LEU A 19 -14.03 -2.85 -0.78
C LEU A 19 -15.46 -2.35 -0.75
N ALA A 20 -15.95 -1.85 -1.88
CA ALA A 20 -17.36 -1.60 -2.09
C ALA A 20 -18.05 -2.97 -2.21
N ILE A 21 -18.38 -3.57 -1.07
CA ILE A 21 -19.22 -4.77 -1.06
C ILE A 21 -20.61 -4.33 -1.51
N THR A 22 -20.86 -4.38 -2.80
CA THR A 22 -22.19 -4.20 -3.34
C THR A 22 -22.95 -5.51 -3.16
N ASN A 23 -24.00 -5.51 -2.34
CA ASN A 23 -24.96 -6.60 -2.26
C ASN A 23 -25.75 -6.69 -3.57
N SER A 24 -25.12 -7.17 -4.63
CA SER A 24 -25.78 -7.46 -5.90
C SER A 24 -26.36 -8.86 -5.87
N ALA A 25 -27.61 -9.02 -6.28
CA ALA A 25 -28.29 -10.32 -6.30
C ALA A 25 -27.73 -11.28 -7.39
N ASN A 26 -26.83 -10.82 -8.23
CA ASN A 26 -26.07 -11.61 -9.19
C ASN A 26 -24.58 -11.50 -8.87
N ALA A 27 -23.89 -12.63 -8.76
CA ALA A 27 -22.44 -12.67 -8.62
C ALA A 27 -21.79 -12.05 -9.88
N GLU A 28 -21.15 -10.92 -9.72
CA GLU A 28 -20.57 -10.15 -10.82
C GLU A 28 -19.13 -9.76 -10.49
N TRP A 29 -18.27 -9.84 -11.49
CA TRP A 29 -16.92 -9.32 -11.44
C TRP A 29 -16.91 -7.87 -11.93
N GLU A 30 -16.28 -7.00 -11.16
CA GLU A 30 -15.99 -5.62 -11.52
C GLU A 30 -14.49 -5.47 -11.71
N SER A 31 -14.08 -4.64 -12.67
CA SER A 31 -12.68 -4.33 -12.93
C SER A 31 -12.43 -2.84 -12.77
N SER A 32 -11.28 -2.49 -12.21
CA SER A 32 -10.78 -1.12 -12.14
C SER A 32 -9.31 -1.07 -12.52
N ALA A 33 -8.83 0.12 -12.87
CA ALA A 33 -7.44 0.37 -13.16
C ALA A 33 -7.05 1.76 -12.66
N ASN A 34 -5.78 1.96 -12.37
CA ASN A 34 -5.27 3.26 -12.00
C ASN A 34 -3.85 3.48 -12.57
N VAL A 35 -3.47 4.74 -12.70
CA VAL A 35 -2.10 5.16 -13.01
C VAL A 35 -1.83 6.51 -12.35
N GLY A 36 -0.60 6.72 -11.88
CA GLY A 36 -0.18 7.98 -11.27
C GLY A 36 1.29 8.27 -11.48
N VAL A 37 1.62 9.55 -11.32
CA VAL A 37 3.00 10.05 -11.25
C VAL A 37 3.22 10.61 -9.86
N PHE A 38 4.29 10.21 -9.24
CA PHE A 38 4.68 10.55 -7.87
C PHE A 38 6.06 11.20 -7.91
N SER A 39 6.29 12.19 -7.04
CA SER A 39 7.61 12.81 -6.94
C SER A 39 8.69 11.85 -6.47
N GLU A 40 8.33 10.85 -5.67
CA GLU A 40 9.12 9.68 -5.29
C GLU A 40 8.21 8.53 -4.83
N TYR A 41 8.74 7.31 -4.80
CA TYR A 41 8.04 6.17 -4.23
C TYR A 41 8.53 5.88 -2.81
N ARG A 42 7.59 5.71 -1.88
CA ARG A 42 7.82 5.30 -0.49
C ARG A 42 7.07 4.03 -0.14
N PHE A 43 7.78 3.07 0.45
CA PHE A 43 7.20 1.87 1.03
C PHE A 43 7.45 1.85 2.53
N ARG A 44 6.37 1.89 3.34
CA ARG A 44 6.47 1.94 4.82
C ARG A 44 7.50 2.98 5.29
N GLY A 45 7.42 4.19 4.75
CA GLY A 45 8.32 5.29 5.05
C GLY A 45 9.66 5.27 4.30
N ALA A 46 10.12 4.12 3.81
CA ALA A 46 11.41 4.00 3.12
C ALA A 46 11.32 4.37 1.64
N LYS A 47 12.32 5.12 1.15
CA LYS A 47 12.44 5.47 -0.27
C LYS A 47 12.72 4.24 -1.13
N GLN A 48 12.05 4.17 -2.27
CA GLN A 48 12.23 3.11 -3.27
C GLN A 48 12.82 3.63 -4.59
N THR A 49 12.86 4.96 -4.80
CA THR A 49 13.35 5.61 -6.03
C THR A 49 14.44 6.65 -5.79
N GLU A 50 15.12 6.68 -4.64
CA GLU A 50 16.25 7.58 -4.30
C GLU A 50 16.03 9.06 -4.71
N ASP A 51 14.84 9.63 -4.40
CA ASP A 51 14.39 10.97 -4.77
C ASP A 51 14.03 11.15 -6.26
N ALA A 52 13.98 10.07 -7.05
CA ALA A 52 13.53 10.13 -8.44
C ALA A 52 12.00 9.91 -8.54
N PRO A 53 11.36 10.47 -9.58
CA PRO A 53 9.94 10.27 -9.81
C PRO A 53 9.56 8.80 -10.05
N ALA A 54 8.37 8.42 -9.58
CA ALA A 54 7.78 7.12 -9.83
C ALA A 54 6.55 7.22 -10.73
N ILE A 55 6.40 6.25 -11.63
CA ILE A 55 5.14 5.97 -12.32
C ILE A 55 4.58 4.69 -11.71
N GLN A 56 3.40 4.80 -11.13
CA GLN A 56 2.76 3.70 -10.40
C GLN A 56 1.38 3.44 -10.97
N GLY A 57 0.93 2.19 -10.88
CA GLY A 57 -0.42 1.85 -11.26
C GLY A 57 -0.64 0.36 -11.41
N GLY A 58 -1.89 0.00 -11.59
CA GLY A 58 -2.28 -1.39 -11.68
C GLY A 58 -3.72 -1.57 -12.09
N PHE A 59 -4.20 -2.77 -11.90
CA PHE A 59 -5.60 -3.09 -12.12
C PHE A 59 -6.08 -4.15 -11.13
N ASP A 60 -7.37 -4.12 -10.87
CA ASP A 60 -8.04 -4.94 -9.90
C ASP A 60 -9.25 -5.63 -10.50
N LEU A 61 -9.54 -6.81 -10.00
CA LEU A 61 -10.77 -7.54 -10.20
C LEU A 61 -11.38 -7.82 -8.84
N SER A 62 -12.61 -7.39 -8.63
CA SER A 62 -13.38 -7.67 -7.42
C SER A 62 -14.66 -8.43 -7.74
N HIS A 63 -15.03 -9.33 -6.85
CA HIS A 63 -16.25 -10.12 -6.97
C HIS A 63 -17.22 -9.76 -5.84
N SER A 64 -18.50 -9.73 -6.13
CA SER A 64 -19.54 -9.38 -5.16
C SER A 64 -19.59 -10.28 -3.91
N SER A 65 -18.90 -11.42 -3.91
CA SER A 65 -18.73 -12.24 -2.71
C SER A 65 -17.73 -11.71 -1.71
N GLY A 66 -16.89 -10.71 -2.10
CA GLY A 66 -15.77 -10.19 -1.34
C GLY A 66 -14.41 -10.70 -1.80
N LEU A 67 -14.33 -11.66 -2.72
CA LEU A 67 -13.07 -12.08 -3.34
C LEU A 67 -12.52 -10.96 -4.22
N TYR A 68 -11.21 -10.79 -4.22
CA TYR A 68 -10.50 -9.89 -5.12
C TYR A 68 -9.13 -10.42 -5.49
N LEU A 69 -8.61 -9.94 -6.60
CA LEU A 69 -7.23 -10.12 -7.02
C LEU A 69 -6.80 -8.90 -7.81
N GLY A 70 -5.52 -8.62 -7.81
CA GLY A 70 -4.99 -7.46 -8.52
C GLY A 70 -3.49 -7.53 -8.75
N ASN A 71 -3.03 -6.51 -9.42
CA ASN A 71 -1.63 -6.27 -9.70
C ASN A 71 -1.35 -4.78 -9.58
N TRP A 72 -0.26 -4.44 -8.90
CA TRP A 72 0.27 -3.09 -8.85
C TRP A 72 1.73 -3.09 -9.31
N ASN A 73 2.19 -1.98 -9.86
CA ASN A 73 3.55 -1.86 -10.40
C ASN A 73 4.11 -0.47 -10.17
N SER A 74 5.43 -0.40 -10.01
CA SER A 74 6.21 0.85 -9.96
C SER A 74 7.59 0.66 -10.56
N ASN A 75 8.16 1.72 -11.11
CA ASN A 75 9.61 1.76 -11.21
C ASN A 75 10.20 1.91 -9.79
N VAL A 76 11.35 1.29 -9.59
CA VAL A 76 12.14 1.36 -8.35
C VAL A 76 13.61 1.60 -8.68
N GLU A 77 14.34 2.08 -7.69
CA GLU A 77 15.80 2.19 -7.71
C GLU A 77 16.33 1.51 -6.44
N PHE A 78 16.19 0.18 -6.43
CA PHE A 78 16.50 -0.64 -5.28
C PHE A 78 17.51 -1.73 -5.68
N GLY A 79 18.73 -1.60 -5.21
CA GLY A 79 19.82 -2.52 -5.61
C GLY A 79 20.06 -2.49 -7.12
N ASN A 80 19.87 -3.63 -7.79
CA ASN A 80 20.01 -3.79 -9.23
C ASN A 80 18.65 -3.91 -9.95
N THR A 81 17.56 -3.55 -9.28
CA THR A 81 16.23 -3.64 -9.86
C THR A 81 15.70 -2.27 -10.29
N SER A 82 14.92 -2.26 -11.34
CA SER A 82 14.32 -1.08 -11.93
C SER A 82 12.78 -1.09 -11.92
N ILE A 83 12.19 -2.25 -11.62
CA ILE A 83 10.74 -2.42 -11.59
C ILE A 83 10.32 -3.37 -10.46
N GLU A 84 9.23 -3.02 -9.80
CA GLU A 84 8.48 -3.82 -8.84
C GLU A 84 7.11 -4.14 -9.42
N MET A 85 6.68 -5.38 -9.26
CA MET A 85 5.38 -5.88 -9.68
C MET A 85 4.78 -6.68 -8.51
N ASP A 86 3.67 -6.21 -8.00
CA ASP A 86 2.99 -6.85 -6.88
C ASP A 86 1.74 -7.56 -7.36
N PHE A 87 1.59 -8.80 -6.95
CA PHE A 87 0.41 -9.61 -7.23
C PHE A 87 -0.27 -9.95 -5.91
N TYR A 88 -1.55 -9.68 -5.82
CA TYR A 88 -2.30 -9.92 -4.59
C TYR A 88 -3.65 -10.56 -4.84
N ALA A 89 -4.12 -11.27 -3.83
CA ALA A 89 -5.46 -11.79 -3.78
C ALA A 89 -5.95 -11.82 -2.33
N GLY A 90 -7.24 -11.62 -2.13
CA GLY A 90 -7.78 -11.59 -0.79
C GLY A 90 -9.29 -11.76 -0.73
N TYR A 91 -9.80 -11.61 0.48
CA TYR A 91 -11.21 -11.73 0.78
C TYR A 91 -11.64 -10.73 1.84
N GLY A 92 -12.55 -9.85 1.45
CA GLY A 92 -13.16 -8.87 2.33
C GLY A 92 -14.55 -9.28 2.77
N PHE A 93 -14.86 -9.05 4.04
CA PHE A 93 -16.17 -9.33 4.62
C PHE A 93 -16.46 -8.43 5.82
N ASN A 94 -17.72 -8.36 6.24
CA ASN A 94 -18.13 -7.56 7.39
C ASN A 94 -18.56 -8.42 8.56
N ILE A 95 -18.19 -7.99 9.77
CA ILE A 95 -18.72 -8.51 11.04
C ILE A 95 -19.39 -7.33 11.77
N GLY A 96 -20.68 -7.21 11.63
CA GLY A 96 -21.41 -6.02 12.09
C GLY A 96 -20.95 -4.78 11.33
N ASP A 97 -20.47 -3.76 12.05
CA ASP A 97 -19.96 -2.50 11.49
C ASP A 97 -18.44 -2.53 11.23
N ILE A 98 -17.79 -3.66 11.47
CA ILE A 98 -16.34 -3.83 11.24
C ILE A 98 -16.15 -4.51 9.89
N SER A 99 -15.37 -3.89 9.01
CA SER A 99 -14.89 -4.52 7.78
C SER A 99 -13.59 -5.25 8.07
N ILE A 100 -13.48 -6.49 7.59
CA ILE A 100 -12.28 -7.34 7.68
C ILE A 100 -11.78 -7.62 6.28
N ASP A 101 -10.49 -7.46 6.07
CA ASP A 101 -9.79 -7.83 4.85
C ASP A 101 -8.63 -8.76 5.19
N ILE A 102 -8.56 -9.91 4.54
CA ILE A 102 -7.46 -10.86 4.66
C ILE A 102 -6.94 -11.21 3.28
N GLY A 103 -5.63 -11.26 3.13
CA GLY A 103 -5.06 -11.51 1.81
C GLY A 103 -3.60 -11.94 1.85
N ASP A 104 -3.10 -12.15 0.65
CA ASP A 104 -1.72 -12.52 0.33
C ASP A 104 -1.20 -11.54 -0.71
N LEU A 105 0.05 -11.13 -0.57
CA LEU A 105 0.75 -10.18 -1.42
C LEU A 105 2.12 -10.74 -1.78
N TYR A 106 2.38 -10.89 -3.07
CA TYR A 106 3.66 -11.31 -3.62
C TYR A 106 4.36 -10.16 -4.33
N TYR A 107 5.48 -9.71 -3.75
CA TYR A 107 6.38 -8.72 -4.33
C TYR A 107 7.32 -9.41 -5.31
N TYR A 108 7.28 -9.03 -6.56
CA TYR A 108 8.07 -9.61 -7.64
C TYR A 108 8.96 -8.58 -8.32
N TYR A 109 10.23 -8.89 -8.38
CA TYR A 109 11.26 -8.06 -9.03
C TYR A 109 11.86 -8.83 -10.20
N PRO A 110 11.35 -8.65 -11.44
CA PRO A 110 11.74 -9.43 -12.61
C PRO A 110 13.23 -9.33 -12.93
N ASP A 111 13.86 -8.19 -12.66
CA ASP A 111 15.28 -7.94 -12.93
C ASP A 111 16.20 -8.68 -11.93
N ASN A 112 15.65 -9.12 -10.80
CA ASN A 112 16.39 -9.87 -9.78
C ASN A 112 16.26 -11.40 -9.94
N SER A 113 15.55 -11.87 -10.95
CA SER A 113 15.33 -13.30 -11.17
C SER A 113 16.64 -14.08 -11.31
N GLY A 114 16.84 -15.07 -10.43
CA GLY A 114 18.05 -15.90 -10.40
C GLY A 114 19.27 -15.27 -9.74
N GLN A 115 19.11 -14.11 -9.11
CA GLN A 115 20.17 -13.44 -8.32
C GLN A 115 20.18 -13.92 -6.86
N THR A 116 21.28 -13.65 -6.16
CA THR A 116 21.44 -13.93 -4.73
C THR A 116 21.93 -12.64 -4.04
N PRO A 117 21.22 -12.14 -3.01
CA PRO A 117 19.95 -12.66 -2.49
C PRO A 117 18.78 -12.49 -3.47
N ASN A 118 17.80 -13.38 -3.38
CA ASN A 118 16.51 -13.18 -4.04
C ASN A 118 15.68 -12.19 -3.22
N ILE A 119 15.30 -11.09 -3.82
CA ILE A 119 14.51 -10.03 -3.14
C ILE A 119 13.00 -10.17 -3.32
N ASN A 120 12.54 -11.16 -4.09
CA ASN A 120 11.10 -11.45 -4.13
C ASN A 120 10.61 -11.88 -2.75
N SER A 121 9.48 -11.35 -2.34
CA SER A 121 8.95 -11.59 -1.00
C SER A 121 7.46 -11.87 -1.05
N ASN A 122 6.99 -12.60 -0.05
CA ASN A 122 5.56 -12.86 0.10
C ASN A 122 5.14 -12.53 1.52
N GLU A 123 4.01 -11.83 1.65
CA GLU A 123 3.39 -11.55 2.94
C GLU A 123 1.91 -11.91 2.93
N ILE A 124 1.42 -12.35 4.07
CA ILE A 124 0.00 -12.45 4.38
C ILE A 124 -0.41 -11.30 5.27
N TYR A 125 -1.65 -10.84 5.17
CA TYR A 125 -2.14 -9.73 5.99
C TYR A 125 -3.58 -9.91 6.46
N ALA A 126 -3.89 -9.19 7.53
CA ALA A 126 -5.24 -9.00 8.02
C ALA A 126 -5.43 -7.54 8.44
N ILE A 127 -6.49 -6.91 7.95
CA ILE A 127 -6.83 -5.51 8.24
C ILE A 127 -8.27 -5.47 8.75
N ALA A 128 -8.50 -4.71 9.81
CA ALA A 128 -9.82 -4.43 10.37
C ALA A 128 -10.09 -2.92 10.29
N SER A 129 -11.28 -2.53 9.82
CA SER A 129 -11.67 -1.12 9.67
C SER A 129 -13.00 -0.86 10.38
N TYR A 130 -13.08 0.27 11.07
CA TYR A 130 -14.29 0.75 11.73
C TYR A 130 -14.36 2.29 11.68
N GLY A 131 -15.40 2.81 11.04
CA GLY A 131 -15.56 4.25 10.86
C GLY A 131 -14.40 4.87 10.07
N ALA A 132 -13.69 5.81 10.68
CA ALA A 132 -12.54 6.50 10.11
C ALA A 132 -11.20 5.79 10.39
N PHE A 133 -11.20 4.69 11.13
CA PHE A 133 -9.96 4.02 11.55
C PHE A 133 -9.81 2.65 10.92
N SER A 134 -8.56 2.28 10.62
CA SER A 134 -8.20 0.90 10.32
C SER A 134 -6.92 0.50 11.08
N ALA A 135 -6.79 -0.80 11.34
CA ALA A 135 -5.60 -1.40 11.90
C ALA A 135 -5.26 -2.66 11.12
N GLY A 136 -3.99 -2.86 10.80
CA GLY A 136 -3.49 -3.97 10.01
C GLY A 136 -2.30 -4.67 10.64
N TYR A 137 -2.19 -5.96 10.36
CA TYR A 137 -1.04 -6.77 10.66
C TYR A 137 -0.62 -7.54 9.42
N HIS A 138 0.67 -7.46 9.09
CA HIS A 138 1.30 -8.09 7.94
C HIS A 138 2.43 -8.99 8.44
N TYR A 139 2.58 -10.14 7.81
CA TYR A 139 3.59 -11.13 8.19
C TYR A 139 4.24 -11.72 6.93
N PHE A 140 5.57 -11.55 6.81
CA PHE A 140 6.34 -12.11 5.71
C PHE A 140 6.53 -13.61 5.91
N THR A 141 6.06 -14.38 4.95
CA THR A 141 6.18 -15.85 4.91
C THR A 141 7.49 -16.32 4.28
N THR A 142 8.23 -15.39 3.67
CA THR A 142 9.57 -15.57 3.10
C THR A 142 10.55 -14.60 3.76
N GLU A 143 11.81 -14.63 3.35
CA GLU A 143 12.79 -13.58 3.66
C GLU A 143 12.25 -12.20 3.25
N TRP A 144 12.58 -11.18 4.01
CA TRP A 144 12.16 -9.80 3.75
C TRP A 144 13.11 -9.14 2.76
N PHE A 145 12.75 -9.13 1.47
CA PHE A 145 13.52 -8.52 0.38
C PHE A 145 15.01 -8.93 0.35
N GLY A 146 15.28 -10.22 0.62
CA GLY A 146 16.63 -10.77 0.66
C GLY A 146 17.46 -10.31 1.86
N VAL A 147 16.82 -9.74 2.87
CA VAL A 147 17.45 -9.32 4.14
C VAL A 147 17.09 -10.30 5.24
N GLY A 148 18.08 -10.78 5.96
CA GLY A 148 17.91 -11.82 6.98
C GLY A 148 17.99 -13.22 6.38
N ASP A 149 17.91 -14.21 7.23
CA ASP A 149 18.01 -15.64 6.86
C ASP A 149 16.67 -16.38 6.99
N ASP A 150 15.63 -15.71 7.50
CA ASP A 150 14.35 -16.33 7.89
C ASP A 150 13.14 -15.50 7.50
N SER A 151 11.97 -16.17 7.42
CA SER A 151 10.66 -15.53 7.45
C SER A 151 10.37 -14.99 8.84
N GLY A 152 9.34 -14.13 8.98
CA GLY A 152 8.89 -13.67 10.30
C GLY A 152 8.93 -12.17 10.49
N THR A 153 9.53 -11.43 9.56
CA THR A 153 9.38 -9.96 9.53
C THR A 153 7.91 -9.60 9.54
N SER A 154 7.54 -8.66 10.37
CA SER A 154 6.14 -8.26 10.53
C SER A 154 5.99 -6.74 10.54
N TYR A 155 4.80 -6.30 10.15
CA TYR A 155 4.44 -4.90 10.15
C TYR A 155 3.06 -4.72 10.75
N MET A 156 2.95 -3.78 11.68
CA MET A 156 1.68 -3.36 12.27
C MET A 156 1.41 -1.92 11.86
N GLN A 157 0.15 -1.61 11.53
CA GLN A 157 -0.23 -0.26 11.16
C GLN A 157 -1.57 0.14 11.79
N ILE A 158 -1.72 1.45 11.98
CA ILE A 158 -2.99 2.10 12.26
C ILE A 158 -3.15 3.29 11.32
N ASN A 159 -4.34 3.45 10.77
CA ASN A 159 -4.66 4.54 9.86
C ASN A 159 -5.91 5.26 10.33
N PHE A 160 -5.95 6.53 10.02
CA PHE A 160 -7.11 7.40 10.16
C PHE A 160 -7.35 8.09 8.83
N GLU A 161 -8.59 8.07 8.33
CA GLU A 161 -8.99 8.76 7.12
C GLU A 161 -10.32 9.48 7.35
N TYR A 162 -10.36 10.76 6.99
CA TYR A 162 -11.55 11.59 7.19
C TYR A 162 -11.78 12.53 6.01
N PRO A 163 -12.92 12.43 5.32
CA PRO A 163 -13.33 13.39 4.29
C PRO A 163 -13.76 14.69 4.97
N VAL A 164 -12.97 15.76 4.80
CA VAL A 164 -13.28 17.09 5.35
C VAL A 164 -14.22 17.88 4.45
N SER A 165 -14.33 17.50 3.17
CA SER A 165 -15.29 18.00 2.19
C SER A 165 -15.56 16.95 1.11
N GLU A 166 -16.40 17.26 0.12
CA GLU A 166 -16.66 16.38 -1.03
C GLU A 166 -15.42 16.15 -1.91
N SER A 167 -14.41 17.01 -1.83
CA SER A 167 -13.22 16.96 -2.65
C SER A 167 -11.91 16.93 -1.88
N VAL A 168 -11.96 16.92 -0.53
CA VAL A 168 -10.73 16.92 0.29
C VAL A 168 -10.81 15.86 1.37
N THR A 169 -9.79 15.01 1.42
CA THR A 169 -9.60 14.00 2.45
C THR A 169 -8.30 14.26 3.19
N ILE A 170 -8.31 14.11 4.51
CA ILE A 170 -7.11 14.10 5.35
C ILE A 170 -6.92 12.69 5.87
N SER A 171 -5.69 12.22 5.83
CA SER A 171 -5.32 10.92 6.38
C SER A 171 -4.10 11.05 7.30
N ALA A 172 -4.01 10.14 8.26
CA ALA A 172 -2.84 9.97 9.11
C ALA A 172 -2.52 8.48 9.24
N HIS A 173 -1.25 8.17 9.32
CA HIS A 173 -0.75 6.82 9.40
C HIS A 173 0.35 6.71 10.44
N ALA A 174 0.40 5.57 11.13
CA ALA A 174 1.54 5.13 11.94
C ALA A 174 1.75 3.64 11.74
N GLY A 175 2.99 3.24 11.52
CA GLY A 175 3.40 1.86 11.31
C GLY A 175 4.61 1.48 12.15
N SER A 176 4.80 0.18 12.36
CA SER A 176 5.95 -0.38 13.05
C SER A 176 6.39 -1.68 12.36
N SER A 177 7.60 -1.67 11.85
CA SER A 177 8.27 -2.81 11.21
C SER A 177 9.17 -3.52 12.22
N LYS A 178 9.02 -4.83 12.34
CA LYS A 178 9.97 -5.70 13.04
C LYS A 178 10.67 -6.58 12.01
N ILE A 179 11.96 -6.32 11.82
CA ILE A 179 12.77 -7.01 10.82
C ILE A 179 13.46 -8.21 11.46
N GLU A 180 13.03 -9.41 11.10
CA GLU A 180 13.60 -10.65 11.65
C GLU A 180 14.99 -10.89 11.08
N GLY A 181 15.88 -11.45 11.92
CA GLY A 181 17.24 -11.82 11.52
C GLY A 181 18.24 -10.67 11.45
N VAL A 182 17.84 -9.41 11.61
CA VAL A 182 18.74 -8.24 11.55
C VAL A 182 18.60 -7.36 12.78
N ASN A 183 19.56 -7.41 13.67
CA ASN A 183 19.54 -6.62 14.90
C ASN A 183 19.62 -5.12 14.62
N GLY A 184 18.70 -4.35 15.21
CA GLY A 184 18.68 -2.89 15.14
C GLY A 184 18.10 -2.33 13.85
N SER A 185 17.38 -3.13 13.08
CA SER A 185 16.70 -2.70 11.86
C SER A 185 15.19 -2.47 12.01
N ASP A 186 14.64 -2.71 13.21
CA ASP A 186 13.26 -2.35 13.51
C ASP A 186 13.09 -0.83 13.39
N TYR A 187 11.97 -0.40 12.81
CA TYR A 187 11.67 1.02 12.65
C TYR A 187 10.17 1.28 12.70
N GLU A 188 9.84 2.54 12.89
CA GLU A 188 8.48 3.07 12.83
C GLU A 188 8.38 4.07 11.71
N ASP A 189 7.20 4.18 11.09
CA ASP A 189 6.91 5.15 10.06
C ASP A 189 5.59 5.89 10.34
N TYR A 190 5.54 7.13 9.91
CA TYR A 190 4.44 8.05 10.14
C TYR A 190 4.15 8.87 8.90
N SER A 191 2.87 9.17 8.67
CA SER A 191 2.53 10.16 7.65
C SER A 191 1.27 10.95 7.99
N VAL A 192 1.21 12.13 7.37
CA VAL A 192 -0.01 12.93 7.25
C VAL A 192 -0.20 13.29 5.79
N SER A 193 -1.39 13.04 5.26
CA SER A 193 -1.69 13.16 3.84
C SER A 193 -2.93 14.01 3.58
N PHE A 194 -2.91 14.67 2.44
CA PHE A 194 -4.02 15.45 1.90
C PHE A 194 -4.31 14.94 0.48
N GLY A 195 -5.53 14.45 0.28
CA GLY A 195 -6.05 14.03 -1.02
C GLY A 195 -7.04 15.06 -1.55
N PHE A 196 -6.93 15.39 -2.83
CA PHE A 196 -7.82 16.33 -3.53
C PHE A 196 -8.45 15.63 -4.73
N ASP A 197 -9.75 15.35 -4.65
CA ASP A 197 -10.53 14.85 -5.79
C ASP A 197 -10.78 16.00 -6.78
N MET A 198 -10.32 15.83 -8.01
CA MET A 198 -10.43 16.79 -9.10
C MET A 198 -11.59 16.45 -10.05
N GLY A 199 -12.37 15.42 -9.73
CA GLY A 199 -13.44 14.90 -10.58
C GLY A 199 -12.94 13.96 -11.69
N ASP A 200 -13.87 13.24 -12.28
CA ASP A 200 -13.62 12.30 -13.38
C ASP A 200 -12.51 11.28 -13.09
N GLY A 201 -12.29 10.92 -11.80
CA GLY A 201 -11.27 9.99 -11.35
C GLY A 201 -9.85 10.57 -11.29
N TYR A 202 -9.66 11.88 -11.52
CA TYR A 202 -8.38 12.55 -11.29
C TYR A 202 -8.22 12.96 -9.83
N ALA A 203 -7.00 12.79 -9.30
CA ALA A 203 -6.68 13.24 -7.95
C ALA A 203 -5.27 13.80 -7.85
N LEU A 204 -5.10 14.75 -6.90
CA LEU A 204 -3.80 15.20 -6.41
C LEU A 204 -3.59 14.69 -4.99
N GLY A 205 -2.35 14.30 -4.66
CA GLY A 205 -1.94 13.91 -3.33
C GLY A 205 -0.77 14.78 -2.84
N LEU A 206 -0.75 15.03 -1.55
CA LEU A 206 0.38 15.63 -0.84
C LEU A 206 0.57 14.87 0.48
N ASP A 207 1.73 14.23 0.62
CA ASP A 207 2.05 13.37 1.74
C ASP A 207 3.30 13.88 2.45
N PHE A 208 3.24 14.01 3.76
CA PHE A 208 4.38 14.28 4.63
C PHE A 208 4.72 13.01 5.38
N ILE A 209 5.93 12.51 5.19
CA ILE A 209 6.36 11.20 5.65
C ILE A 209 7.58 11.35 6.54
N ASP A 210 7.57 10.66 7.65
CA ASP A 210 8.68 10.55 8.58
C ASP A 210 8.85 9.10 9.03
N ASN A 211 10.03 8.75 9.52
CA ASN A 211 10.30 7.43 10.08
C ASN A 211 11.45 7.47 11.07
N SER A 212 11.52 6.46 11.94
CA SER A 212 12.55 6.32 12.96
C SER A 212 13.76 5.49 12.51
N GLY A 213 13.78 5.03 11.25
CA GLY A 213 14.88 4.24 10.71
C GLY A 213 16.17 5.05 10.72
N ASP A 214 17.14 4.63 11.52
CA ASP A 214 18.45 5.24 11.53
C ASP A 214 19.40 4.49 10.62
N GLY A 215 20.19 5.23 9.89
CA GLY A 215 21.42 4.95 9.20
C GLY A 215 21.92 3.54 8.85
N ALA A 216 21.29 2.48 9.30
CA ALA A 216 21.65 1.12 8.89
C ALA A 216 21.38 0.87 7.39
N VAL A 217 20.46 1.64 6.80
CA VAL A 217 20.06 1.57 5.39
C VAL A 217 20.23 2.94 4.67
N GLY A 218 20.98 3.88 5.25
CA GLY A 218 21.37 5.13 4.61
C GLY A 218 20.22 6.12 4.40
N SER A 219 20.26 6.87 3.27
CA SER A 219 19.30 7.92 2.90
C SER A 219 17.87 7.43 2.65
N ALA A 220 17.65 6.12 2.57
CA ALA A 220 16.32 5.55 2.36
C ALA A 220 15.29 5.96 3.43
N PHE A 221 15.74 6.23 4.66
CA PHE A 221 14.89 6.62 5.79
C PHE A 221 14.83 8.13 6.07
N ALA A 222 15.21 8.98 5.14
CA ALA A 222 15.03 10.42 5.30
C ALA A 222 13.55 10.82 5.25
N SER A 223 13.11 11.68 6.18
CA SER A 223 11.79 12.33 6.10
C SER A 223 11.62 13.12 4.81
N GLY A 224 10.41 13.27 4.31
CA GLY A 224 10.16 13.97 3.06
C GLY A 224 8.70 14.25 2.80
N ALA A 225 8.45 14.85 1.63
CA ALA A 225 7.11 15.06 1.12
C ALA A 225 6.99 14.49 -0.29
N VAL A 226 5.89 13.80 -0.55
CA VAL A 226 5.55 13.24 -1.85
C VAL A 226 4.37 14.01 -2.42
N VAL A 227 4.50 14.45 -3.66
CA VAL A 227 3.40 15.00 -4.46
C VAL A 227 3.03 13.99 -5.52
N SER A 228 1.74 13.76 -5.71
CA SER A 228 1.23 12.83 -6.71
C SER A 228 0.11 13.41 -7.54
N PHE A 229 -0.01 12.91 -8.77
CA PHE A 229 -1.15 13.11 -9.65
C PHE A 229 -1.56 11.78 -10.23
N SER A 230 -2.81 11.41 -10.10
CA SER A 230 -3.30 10.09 -10.51
C SER A 230 -4.62 10.15 -11.26
N LYS A 231 -4.92 9.04 -11.94
CA LYS A 231 -6.18 8.78 -12.64
C LYS A 231 -6.65 7.36 -12.35
N SER A 232 -7.90 7.23 -11.94
CA SER A 232 -8.64 5.96 -11.82
C SER A 232 -9.65 5.80 -12.96
N PHE A 233 -9.90 4.55 -13.38
CA PHE A 233 -10.76 4.17 -14.52
C PHE A 233 -11.81 3.16 -14.10
#